data_2fb1505ce4a65e578627b732ed637fc7
#
_entry.id   2fb1505ce4a65e578627b732ed637fc7
#
_cell.length_a   1.000
_cell.length_b   1.000
_cell.length_c   1.000
_cell.angle_alpha   90.00
_cell.angle_beta   90.00
_cell.angle_gamma   90.00
#
_symmetry.space_group_name_H-M   'P 1'
#
loop_
_entity.id
_entity.type
_entity.pdbx_description
1 polymer ?
#
loop_
_entity_poly.entity_id
_entity_poly.type
_entity_poly.pdbx_seq_one_letter_code
_entity_poly.pdbx_strand_id
1 'polypeptide(L)'
;AVTLPSYCTTHALIKTLVKNNVFSTEWDKLPLVFGNKCHVTTGAMAFLCSWGLELQRTGRRIAIVKHTSSTNYLSRMDLFRHLGIDYEETFERHAEVGRFFPLHLIDSVNAVKPVVDAIADLILHQFEDARKFIPALEWSVYEIVDNIRIHSETTVPGAVCAQYFPEQHRLDVGICDMGRGIKASLE
;
A
#
# COMPACT_ATOMS: atom_id res chain seq x y z
N ALA A 1 13.95 -14.91 9.33
CA ALA A 1 12.56 -14.49 9.14
C ALA A 1 12.25 -13.32 10.09
N VAL A 2 11.52 -12.33 9.60
CA VAL A 2 11.09 -11.17 10.38
C VAL A 2 9.62 -11.31 10.71
N THR A 3 9.28 -11.39 12.01
CA THR A 3 7.90 -11.42 12.47
C THR A 3 7.37 -9.99 12.60
N LEU A 4 6.25 -9.71 11.94
CA LEU A 4 5.62 -8.40 11.96
C LEU A 4 4.72 -8.22 13.19
N PRO A 5 4.55 -6.96 13.67
CA PRO A 5 3.70 -6.67 14.82
C PRO A 5 2.23 -6.96 14.53
N SER A 6 1.45 -7.24 15.57
CA SER A 6 0.00 -7.52 15.45
C SER A 6 -0.79 -6.33 14.91
N TYR A 7 -0.34 -5.09 15.18
CA TYR A 7 -0.84 -3.87 14.54
C TYR A 7 0.30 -3.24 13.75
N CYS A 8 0.29 -3.50 12.44
CA CYS A 8 1.37 -3.18 11.53
C CYS A 8 1.06 -1.86 10.79
N THR A 9 1.37 -0.74 11.46
CA THR A 9 1.43 0.58 10.81
C THR A 9 2.74 0.72 10.04
N THR A 10 2.86 1.70 9.15
CA THR A 10 4.12 2.03 8.45
C THR A 10 5.26 2.23 9.43
N HIS A 11 5.04 3.01 10.50
CA HIS A 11 6.06 3.23 11.54
C HIS A 11 6.47 1.94 12.26
N ALA A 12 5.51 1.12 12.69
CA ALA A 12 5.78 -0.15 13.37
C ALA A 12 6.52 -1.14 12.46
N LEU A 13 6.16 -1.17 11.18
CA LEU A 13 6.82 -1.96 10.17
C LEU A 13 8.29 -1.55 10.00
N ILE A 14 8.55 -0.28 9.71
CA ILE A 14 9.91 0.24 9.52
C ILE A 14 10.75 0.00 10.79
N LYS A 15 10.23 0.29 11.98
CA LYS A 15 10.90 0.02 13.25
C LYS A 15 11.27 -1.46 13.41
N THR A 16 10.37 -2.36 13.00
CA THR A 16 10.62 -3.81 13.06
C THR A 16 11.73 -4.21 12.08
N LEU A 17 11.71 -3.68 10.85
CA LEU A 17 12.74 -3.95 9.85
C LEU A 17 14.12 -3.44 10.30
N VAL A 18 14.18 -2.23 10.86
CA VAL A 18 15.42 -1.65 11.43
C VAL A 18 15.93 -2.50 12.59
N LYS A 19 15.08 -2.89 13.54
CA LYS A 19 15.45 -3.74 14.69
C LYS A 19 16.04 -5.09 14.25
N ASN A 20 15.60 -5.62 13.12
CA ASN A 20 16.11 -6.87 12.56
C ASN A 20 17.27 -6.66 11.56
N ASN A 21 17.86 -5.48 11.51
CA ASN A 21 18.98 -5.10 10.64
C ASN A 21 18.74 -5.38 9.14
N VAL A 22 17.48 -5.34 8.70
CA VAL A 22 17.09 -5.68 7.32
C VAL A 22 17.76 -4.78 6.29
N PHE A 23 17.97 -3.51 6.62
CA PHE A 23 18.57 -2.52 5.70
C PHE A 23 20.10 -2.58 5.65
N SER A 24 20.75 -3.17 6.65
CA SER A 24 22.22 -3.24 6.77
C SER A 24 22.79 -4.64 6.54
N THR A 25 21.95 -5.65 6.31
CA THR A 25 22.37 -7.03 6.07
C THR A 25 22.14 -7.40 4.61
N GLU A 26 23.08 -8.11 4.00
CA GLU A 26 22.88 -8.69 2.67
C GLU A 26 21.99 -9.94 2.76
N TRP A 27 21.00 -10.00 1.88
CA TRP A 27 20.08 -11.13 1.72
C TRP A 27 19.40 -11.06 0.35
N ASP A 28 19.12 -12.20 -0.23
CA ASP A 28 18.41 -12.31 -1.52
C ASP A 28 16.90 -12.43 -1.34
N LYS A 29 16.50 -13.09 -0.25
CA LYS A 29 15.11 -13.38 0.07
C LYS A 29 14.82 -13.06 1.53
N LEU A 30 13.89 -12.14 1.79
CA LEU A 30 13.46 -11.76 3.12
C LEU A 30 12.14 -12.46 3.47
N PRO A 31 12.18 -13.46 4.35
CA PRO A 31 10.95 -14.10 4.83
C PRO A 31 10.25 -13.22 5.87
N LEU A 32 9.01 -12.79 5.56
CA LEU A 32 8.12 -12.08 6.46
C LEU A 32 7.08 -13.03 7.05
N VAL A 33 6.86 -12.93 8.36
CA VAL A 33 5.87 -13.71 9.10
C VAL A 33 4.77 -12.78 9.58
N PHE A 34 3.55 -13.02 9.08
CA PHE A 34 2.34 -12.34 9.52
C PHE A 34 1.61 -13.24 10.52
N GLY A 35 1.33 -12.72 11.71
CA GLY A 35 0.51 -13.43 12.70
C GLY A 35 -0.95 -13.57 12.24
N ASN A 36 -1.70 -14.51 12.83
CA ASN A 36 -3.11 -14.76 12.47
C ASN A 36 -4.03 -13.53 12.62
N LYS A 37 -3.67 -12.59 13.49
CA LYS A 37 -4.43 -11.36 13.75
C LYS A 37 -3.58 -10.10 13.48
N CYS A 38 -2.62 -10.19 12.56
CA CYS A 38 -1.84 -9.04 12.17
C CYS A 38 -2.71 -8.10 11.32
N HIS A 39 -3.04 -6.94 11.85
CA HIS A 39 -3.72 -5.88 11.11
C HIS A 39 -2.68 -5.03 10.39
N VAL A 40 -2.67 -5.06 9.07
CA VAL A 40 -1.78 -4.26 8.23
C VAL A 40 -2.56 -3.04 7.73
N THR A 41 -2.12 -1.84 8.08
CA THR A 41 -2.76 -0.60 7.62
C THR A 41 -2.50 -0.36 6.14
N THR A 42 -3.34 0.46 5.49
CA THR A 42 -3.19 0.83 4.07
C THR A 42 -1.83 1.47 3.79
N GLY A 43 -1.34 2.35 4.68
CA GLY A 43 -0.01 2.95 4.55
C GLY A 43 1.13 1.93 4.64
N ALA A 44 1.02 0.93 5.55
CA ALA A 44 2.01 -0.14 5.65
C ALA A 44 1.97 -1.05 4.41
N MET A 45 0.79 -1.26 3.84
CA MET A 45 0.60 -2.05 2.62
C MET A 45 1.17 -1.34 1.40
N ALA A 46 0.91 -0.04 1.22
CA ALA A 46 1.50 0.75 0.16
C ALA A 46 3.03 0.78 0.26
N PHE A 47 3.58 0.93 1.49
CA PHE A 47 5.01 0.84 1.73
C PHE A 47 5.58 -0.53 1.35
N LEU A 48 4.96 -1.63 1.79
CA LEU A 48 5.41 -2.99 1.44
C LEU A 48 5.42 -3.23 -0.08
N CYS A 49 4.44 -2.67 -0.79
CA CYS A 49 4.36 -2.77 -2.25
C CYS A 49 5.53 -2.01 -2.90
N SER A 50 5.66 -0.72 -2.67
CA SER A 50 6.71 0.11 -3.29
C SER A 50 8.11 -0.36 -2.90
N TRP A 51 8.33 -0.69 -1.62
CA TRP A 51 9.60 -1.24 -1.15
C TRP A 51 9.90 -2.62 -1.74
N GLY A 52 8.90 -3.49 -1.85
CA GLY A 52 9.06 -4.81 -2.46
C GLY A 52 9.45 -4.73 -3.93
N LEU A 53 8.89 -3.77 -4.68
CA LEU A 53 9.27 -3.50 -6.07
C LEU A 53 10.70 -2.96 -6.16
N GLU A 54 11.11 -2.06 -5.26
CA GLU A 54 12.50 -1.57 -5.19
C GLU A 54 13.49 -2.71 -4.87
N LEU A 55 13.12 -3.62 -3.99
CA LEU A 55 13.92 -4.81 -3.70
C LEU A 55 14.10 -5.68 -4.95
N GLN A 56 13.03 -5.91 -5.71
CA GLN A 56 13.10 -6.69 -6.96
C GLN A 56 14.03 -6.05 -7.99
N ARG A 57 14.02 -4.72 -8.10
CA ARG A 57 14.95 -3.98 -8.97
C ARG A 57 16.42 -4.24 -8.63
N THR A 58 16.70 -4.51 -7.36
CA THR A 58 18.05 -4.83 -6.86
C THR A 58 18.33 -6.34 -6.74
N GLY A 59 17.49 -7.19 -7.33
CA GLY A 59 17.65 -8.65 -7.31
C GLY A 59 17.22 -9.32 -6.00
N ARG A 60 16.63 -8.58 -5.08
CA ARG A 60 16.13 -9.08 -3.79
C ARG A 60 14.61 -9.26 -3.82
N ARG A 61 14.06 -10.03 -2.89
CA ARG A 61 12.61 -10.25 -2.83
C ARG A 61 12.09 -10.52 -1.43
N ILE A 62 10.84 -10.14 -1.20
CA ILE A 62 10.06 -10.54 -0.03
C ILE A 62 9.49 -11.93 -0.25
N ALA A 63 9.39 -12.72 0.81
CA ALA A 63 8.70 -14.00 0.82
C ALA A 63 7.74 -14.08 1.99
N ILE A 64 6.60 -14.71 1.79
CA ILE A 64 5.62 -14.97 2.84
C ILE A 64 5.83 -16.39 3.37
N VAL A 65 5.99 -16.51 4.70
CA VAL A 65 6.35 -17.80 5.33
C VAL A 65 5.12 -18.62 5.70
N LYS A 66 3.99 -17.95 6.01
CA LYS A 66 2.81 -18.62 6.53
C LYS A 66 1.52 -18.02 6.00
N HIS A 67 0.60 -18.88 5.58
CA HIS A 67 -0.76 -18.50 5.21
C HIS A 67 -1.59 -18.23 6.47
N THR A 68 -2.21 -17.07 6.57
CA THR A 68 -3.04 -16.61 7.68
C THR A 68 -4.20 -15.76 7.17
N SER A 69 -5.16 -15.44 8.03
CA SER A 69 -6.22 -14.46 7.66
C SER A 69 -5.65 -13.11 7.24
N SER A 70 -4.52 -12.71 7.84
CA SER A 70 -3.82 -11.47 7.47
C SER A 70 -3.21 -11.55 6.07
N THR A 71 -2.64 -12.69 5.66
CA THR A 71 -2.10 -12.86 4.31
C THR A 71 -3.20 -12.98 3.27
N ASN A 72 -4.37 -13.55 3.60
CA ASN A 72 -5.54 -13.51 2.73
C ASN A 72 -6.00 -12.07 2.45
N TYR A 73 -5.97 -11.21 3.47
CA TYR A 73 -6.28 -9.79 3.28
C TYR A 73 -5.27 -9.09 2.37
N LEU A 74 -3.96 -9.35 2.53
CA LEU A 74 -2.92 -8.80 1.67
C LEU A 74 -3.07 -9.27 0.21
N SER A 75 -3.43 -10.54 0.01
CA SER A 75 -3.73 -11.08 -1.31
C SER A 75 -4.94 -10.39 -1.93
N ARG A 76 -6.02 -10.24 -1.17
CA ARG A 76 -7.24 -9.55 -1.61
C ARG A 76 -6.98 -8.10 -2.02
N MET A 77 -6.02 -7.45 -1.36
CA MET A 77 -5.57 -6.09 -1.69
C MET A 77 -4.52 -6.06 -2.82
N ASP A 78 -4.34 -7.16 -3.53
CA ASP A 78 -3.44 -7.34 -4.68
C ASP A 78 -1.94 -7.14 -4.39
N LEU A 79 -1.50 -7.12 -3.11
CA LEU A 79 -0.09 -6.98 -2.77
C LEU A 79 0.76 -8.08 -3.41
N PHE A 80 0.34 -9.34 -3.31
CA PHE A 80 1.11 -10.48 -3.81
C PHE A 80 1.15 -10.50 -5.32
N ARG A 81 0.07 -10.09 -6.00
CA ARG A 81 0.02 -9.93 -7.44
C ARG A 81 1.06 -8.92 -7.93
N HIS A 82 1.16 -7.75 -7.31
CA HIS A 82 2.14 -6.74 -7.67
C HIS A 82 3.59 -7.17 -7.39
N LEU A 83 3.80 -7.96 -6.33
CA LEU A 83 5.12 -8.48 -5.97
C LEU A 83 5.47 -9.81 -6.65
N GLY A 84 4.62 -10.36 -7.53
CA GLY A 84 4.85 -11.64 -8.18
C GLY A 84 5.01 -12.79 -7.18
N ILE A 85 4.35 -12.70 -6.01
CA ILE A 85 4.35 -13.75 -5.01
C ILE A 85 3.24 -14.73 -5.33
N ASP A 86 3.61 -15.99 -5.56
CA ASP A 86 2.64 -17.07 -5.74
C ASP A 86 1.91 -17.32 -4.42
N TYR A 87 0.59 -17.15 -4.46
CA TYR A 87 -0.28 -17.27 -3.29
C TYR A 87 -1.61 -17.91 -3.66
N GLU A 88 -1.88 -19.08 -3.09
CA GLU A 88 -3.15 -19.78 -3.25
C GLU A 88 -4.21 -19.13 -2.36
N GLU A 89 -5.20 -18.48 -2.97
CA GLU A 89 -6.32 -17.88 -2.24
C GLU A 89 -7.27 -18.96 -1.74
N THR A 90 -7.49 -18.99 -0.43
CA THR A 90 -8.40 -19.92 0.24
C THR A 90 -9.76 -19.29 0.54
N PHE A 91 -10.07 -18.15 -0.08
CA PHE A 91 -11.30 -17.38 0.10
C PHE A 91 -11.89 -16.97 -1.24
N GLU A 92 -13.18 -16.70 -1.27
CA GLU A 92 -13.86 -16.13 -2.42
C GLU A 92 -13.76 -14.60 -2.41
N ARG A 93 -13.40 -14.01 -3.55
CA ARG A 93 -13.36 -12.56 -3.71
C ARG A 93 -14.77 -12.02 -3.87
N HIS A 94 -15.25 -11.25 -2.91
CA HIS A 94 -16.48 -10.50 -3.01
C HIS A 94 -16.26 -9.15 -3.69
N ALA A 95 -17.35 -8.51 -4.16
CA ALA A 95 -17.31 -7.18 -4.76
C ALA A 95 -16.63 -6.14 -3.83
N GLU A 96 -15.79 -5.32 -4.42
CA GLU A 96 -14.96 -4.31 -3.74
C GLU A 96 -15.70 -2.99 -3.54
N VAL A 97 -16.80 -2.81 -4.28
CA VAL A 97 -17.54 -1.56 -4.37
C VAL A 97 -17.91 -1.02 -2.99
N GLY A 98 -17.50 0.21 -2.72
CA GLY A 98 -17.80 0.95 -1.50
C GLY A 98 -17.06 0.47 -0.24
N ARG A 99 -16.14 -0.48 -0.31
CA ARG A 99 -15.40 -0.97 0.87
C ARG A 99 -13.92 -0.75 0.82
N PHE A 100 -13.28 -1.03 -0.30
CA PHE A 100 -11.85 -0.84 -0.46
C PHE A 100 -11.49 -0.66 -1.93
N PHE A 101 -10.35 -0.02 -2.12
CA PHE A 101 -9.66 0.16 -3.39
C PHE A 101 -8.33 -0.59 -3.24
N PRO A 102 -8.13 -1.73 -3.96
CA PRO A 102 -6.91 -2.51 -3.89
C PRO A 102 -5.69 -1.69 -4.30
N LEU A 103 -4.51 -2.23 -4.10
CA LEU A 103 -3.26 -1.59 -4.51
C LEU A 103 -3.27 -1.31 -6.02
N HIS A 104 -2.99 -0.06 -6.35
CA HIS A 104 -2.73 0.41 -7.70
C HIS A 104 -1.35 1.03 -7.77
N LEU A 105 -0.66 0.80 -8.90
CA LEU A 105 0.65 1.38 -9.15
C LEU A 105 0.51 2.68 -9.91
N ILE A 106 1.27 3.69 -9.48
CA ILE A 106 1.38 4.98 -10.16
C ILE A 106 2.69 4.97 -10.94
N ASP A 107 2.62 4.54 -12.19
CA ASP A 107 3.74 4.44 -13.13
C ASP A 107 3.69 5.50 -14.22
N SER A 108 2.56 6.17 -14.39
CA SER A 108 2.33 7.13 -15.46
C SER A 108 1.29 8.20 -15.08
N VAL A 109 1.27 9.30 -15.82
CA VAL A 109 0.24 10.37 -15.69
C VAL A 109 -1.17 9.80 -15.81
N ASN A 110 -1.34 8.82 -16.71
CA ASN A 110 -2.66 8.23 -16.97
C ASN A 110 -3.17 7.40 -15.81
N ALA A 111 -2.28 6.96 -14.89
CA ALA A 111 -2.67 6.22 -13.70
C ALA A 111 -3.26 7.10 -12.59
N VAL A 112 -2.97 8.41 -12.59
CA VAL A 112 -3.37 9.33 -11.51
C VAL A 112 -4.89 9.50 -11.45
N LYS A 113 -5.52 9.90 -12.57
CA LYS A 113 -6.96 10.19 -12.58
C LYS A 113 -7.83 9.00 -12.20
N PRO A 114 -7.65 7.78 -12.73
CA PRO A 114 -8.42 6.61 -12.31
C PRO A 114 -8.34 6.32 -10.80
N VAL A 115 -7.19 6.55 -10.18
CA VAL A 115 -7.02 6.39 -8.73
C VAL A 115 -7.81 7.42 -7.95
N VAL A 116 -7.74 8.69 -8.37
CA VAL A 116 -8.49 9.79 -7.74
C VAL A 116 -9.99 9.54 -7.84
N ASP A 117 -10.48 9.20 -9.04
CA ASP A 117 -11.90 8.89 -9.29
C ASP A 117 -12.36 7.72 -8.40
N ALA A 118 -11.60 6.64 -8.31
CA ALA A 118 -11.95 5.48 -7.49
C ALA A 118 -11.99 5.79 -5.98
N ILE A 119 -11.11 6.63 -5.48
CA ILE A 119 -11.14 7.10 -4.09
C ILE A 119 -12.36 8.00 -3.85
N ALA A 120 -12.67 8.88 -4.78
CA ALA A 120 -13.87 9.74 -4.72
C ALA A 120 -15.15 8.90 -4.71
N ASP A 121 -15.26 7.90 -5.59
CA ASP A 121 -16.38 6.96 -5.64
C ASP A 121 -16.54 6.17 -4.33
N LEU A 122 -15.43 5.73 -3.74
CA LEU A 122 -15.44 5.04 -2.45
C LEU A 122 -16.03 5.92 -1.35
N ILE A 123 -15.70 7.21 -1.35
CA ILE A 123 -16.24 8.19 -0.39
C ILE A 123 -17.71 8.47 -0.64
N LEU A 124 -18.08 8.72 -1.89
CA LEU A 124 -19.48 8.98 -2.27
C LEU A 124 -20.42 7.81 -1.94
N HIS A 125 -19.90 6.59 -2.00
CA HIS A 125 -20.66 5.38 -1.65
C HIS A 125 -20.99 5.30 -0.17
N GLN A 126 -20.17 5.91 0.68
CA GLN A 126 -20.26 5.83 2.13
C GLN A 126 -20.88 7.08 2.77
N PHE A 127 -20.75 8.23 2.12
CA PHE A 127 -21.10 9.53 2.70
C PHE A 127 -21.90 10.36 1.71
N GLU A 128 -23.23 10.30 1.77
CA GLU A 128 -24.12 11.05 0.85
C GLU A 128 -23.84 12.56 0.89
N ASP A 129 -23.56 13.11 2.07
CA ASP A 129 -23.25 14.53 2.27
C ASP A 129 -21.84 14.94 1.77
N ALA A 130 -21.00 13.98 1.37
CA ALA A 130 -19.65 14.26 0.93
C ALA A 130 -19.57 14.97 -0.43
N ARG A 131 -20.65 14.97 -1.23
CA ARG A 131 -20.66 15.56 -2.59
C ARG A 131 -20.12 16.98 -2.63
N LYS A 132 -20.39 17.80 -1.63
CA LYS A 132 -19.91 19.19 -1.55
C LYS A 132 -18.39 19.32 -1.31
N PHE A 133 -17.76 18.25 -0.79
CA PHE A 133 -16.31 18.23 -0.49
C PHE A 133 -15.50 17.49 -1.56
N ILE A 134 -16.17 16.75 -2.45
CA ILE A 134 -15.49 15.95 -3.47
C ILE A 134 -14.48 16.74 -4.29
N PRO A 135 -14.79 17.94 -4.83
CA PRO A 135 -13.81 18.67 -5.64
C PRO A 135 -12.53 19.02 -4.86
N ALA A 136 -12.64 19.39 -3.59
CA ALA A 136 -11.47 19.70 -2.75
C ALA A 136 -10.67 18.44 -2.41
N LEU A 137 -11.37 17.32 -2.19
CA LEU A 137 -10.74 16.04 -1.92
C LEU A 137 -10.02 15.50 -3.15
N GLU A 138 -10.69 15.47 -4.30
CA GLU A 138 -10.09 15.06 -5.58
C GLU A 138 -8.83 15.86 -5.87
N TRP A 139 -8.89 17.18 -5.71
CA TRP A 139 -7.73 18.04 -5.89
C TRP A 139 -6.59 17.67 -4.92
N SER A 140 -6.90 17.48 -3.65
CA SER A 140 -5.89 17.12 -2.64
C SER A 140 -5.26 15.75 -2.89
N VAL A 141 -6.07 14.75 -3.25
CA VAL A 141 -5.57 13.41 -3.59
C VAL A 141 -4.76 13.44 -4.88
N TYR A 142 -5.23 14.21 -5.89
CA TYR A 142 -4.52 14.39 -7.14
C TYR A 142 -3.12 14.94 -6.90
N GLU A 143 -2.99 16.05 -6.13
CA GLU A 143 -1.70 16.66 -5.80
C GLU A 143 -0.75 15.68 -5.11
N ILE A 144 -1.24 14.89 -4.15
CA ILE A 144 -0.42 13.92 -3.44
C ILE A 144 0.05 12.79 -4.37
N VAL A 145 -0.84 12.29 -5.21
CA VAL A 145 -0.54 11.18 -6.13
C VAL A 145 0.34 11.65 -7.29
N ASP A 146 0.12 12.86 -7.81
CA ASP A 146 0.95 13.42 -8.88
C ASP A 146 2.37 13.77 -8.40
N ASN A 147 2.54 14.12 -7.12
CA ASN A 147 3.85 14.29 -6.50
C ASN A 147 4.72 13.02 -6.57
N ILE A 148 4.12 11.83 -6.50
CA ILE A 148 4.84 10.56 -6.69
C ILE A 148 5.53 10.56 -8.05
N ARG A 149 4.83 10.98 -9.09
CA ARG A 149 5.32 10.97 -10.46
C ARG A 149 6.36 12.07 -10.73
N ILE A 150 6.09 13.29 -10.26
CA ILE A 150 6.88 14.47 -10.61
C ILE A 150 8.19 14.53 -9.81
N HIS A 151 8.11 14.22 -8.53
CA HIS A 151 9.19 14.50 -7.58
C HIS A 151 9.94 13.27 -7.05
N SER A 152 9.45 12.07 -7.32
CA SER A 152 10.10 10.86 -6.80
C SER A 152 11.47 10.58 -7.43
N GLU A 153 11.65 10.96 -8.72
CA GLU A 153 12.89 10.66 -9.49
C GLU A 153 13.32 9.19 -9.39
N THR A 154 12.35 8.30 -9.21
CA THR A 154 12.57 6.84 -9.15
C THR A 154 11.95 6.15 -10.35
N THR A 155 12.54 5.02 -10.73
CA THR A 155 11.98 4.13 -11.76
C THR A 155 10.96 3.14 -11.18
N VAL A 156 10.82 3.10 -9.85
CA VAL A 156 9.84 2.24 -9.17
C VAL A 156 8.52 2.98 -9.06
N PRO A 157 7.41 2.39 -9.51
CA PRO A 157 6.11 3.01 -9.38
C PRO A 157 5.74 3.19 -7.89
N GLY A 158 5.04 4.29 -7.61
CA GLY A 158 4.40 4.46 -6.31
C GLY A 158 3.20 3.53 -6.17
N ALA A 159 2.75 3.30 -4.95
CA ALA A 159 1.60 2.46 -4.65
C ALA A 159 0.54 3.25 -3.88
N VAL A 160 -0.72 3.04 -4.26
CA VAL A 160 -1.89 3.64 -3.61
C VAL A 160 -2.92 2.56 -3.33
N CYS A 161 -3.55 2.61 -2.16
CA CYS A 161 -4.72 1.80 -1.82
C CYS A 161 -5.60 2.53 -0.81
N ALA A 162 -6.87 2.12 -0.70
CA ALA A 162 -7.77 2.70 0.28
C ALA A 162 -8.69 1.64 0.88
N GLN A 163 -9.17 1.89 2.11
CA GLN A 163 -10.14 1.04 2.78
C GLN A 163 -11.06 1.85 3.68
N TYR A 164 -12.36 1.58 3.55
CA TYR A 164 -13.37 2.09 4.46
C TYR A 164 -13.63 1.08 5.59
N PHE A 165 -13.71 1.59 6.81
CA PHE A 165 -14.02 0.86 8.04
C PHE A 165 -15.39 1.32 8.57
N PRO A 166 -16.48 0.57 8.29
CA PRO A 166 -17.84 1.00 8.61
C PRO A 166 -18.08 1.27 10.10
N GLU A 167 -17.58 0.38 10.96
CA GLU A 167 -17.75 0.51 12.42
C GLU A 167 -17.08 1.75 13.02
N GLN A 168 -16.06 2.28 12.32
CA GLN A 168 -15.30 3.44 12.76
C GLN A 168 -15.65 4.70 11.97
N HIS A 169 -16.54 4.60 10.98
CA HIS A 169 -16.85 5.67 10.03
C HIS A 169 -15.58 6.34 9.46
N ARG A 170 -14.57 5.52 9.14
CA ARG A 170 -13.24 5.97 8.75
C ARG A 170 -12.83 5.41 7.40
N LEU A 171 -12.31 6.28 6.55
CA LEU A 171 -11.60 5.91 5.34
C LEU A 171 -10.09 6.12 5.56
N ASP A 172 -9.31 5.09 5.31
CA ASP A 172 -7.85 5.16 5.30
C ASP A 172 -7.36 5.08 3.85
N VAL A 173 -6.51 6.02 3.46
CA VAL A 173 -5.80 6.01 2.18
C VAL A 173 -4.32 5.82 2.46
N GLY A 174 -3.71 4.81 1.86
CA GLY A 174 -2.28 4.55 1.92
C GLY A 174 -1.63 4.96 0.60
N ILE A 175 -0.62 5.83 0.66
CA ILE A 175 0.15 6.29 -0.49
C ILE A 175 1.63 6.17 -0.13
N CYS A 176 2.44 5.59 -1.02
CA CYS A 176 3.88 5.44 -0.82
C CYS A 176 4.62 5.46 -2.15
N ASP A 177 5.80 6.08 -2.13
CA ASP A 177 6.82 6.00 -3.18
C ASP A 177 8.20 5.68 -2.57
N MET A 178 9.15 5.33 -3.43
CA MET A 178 10.56 5.08 -3.08
C MET A 178 11.48 6.15 -3.67
N GLY A 179 10.95 7.36 -3.83
CA GLY A 179 11.70 8.49 -4.38
C GLY A 179 12.63 9.16 -3.38
N ARG A 180 13.24 10.26 -3.82
CA ARG A 180 14.22 11.04 -3.03
C ARG A 180 13.63 11.72 -1.78
N GLY A 181 12.31 11.77 -1.67
CA GLY A 181 11.59 12.41 -0.57
C GLY A 181 11.58 13.94 -0.63
N ILE A 182 10.71 14.54 0.17
CA ILE A 182 10.43 15.99 0.17
C ILE A 182 11.70 16.81 0.46
N LYS A 183 12.52 16.39 1.43
CA LYS A 183 13.73 17.14 1.79
C LYS A 183 14.66 17.33 0.60
N ALA A 184 14.99 16.25 -0.12
CA ALA A 184 15.87 16.30 -1.27
C ALA A 184 15.24 17.00 -2.48
N SER A 185 13.91 17.14 -2.55
CA SER A 185 13.24 17.89 -3.62
C SER A 185 13.25 19.41 -3.41
N LEU A 186 13.67 19.87 -2.22
CA LEU A 186 13.78 21.29 -1.88
C LEU A 186 15.24 21.80 -1.94
N GLU A 187 16.19 20.92 -2.11
CA GLU A 187 17.62 21.21 -2.33
C GLU A 187 17.95 21.29 -3.83
#